data_0759ac0df104f76c03fdbf2e0eb76c62
#
_entry.id   0759ac0df104f76c03fdbf2e0eb76c62
#
_cell.length_a   1.000
_cell.length_b   1.000
_cell.length_c   1.000
_cell.angle_alpha   90.00
_cell.angle_beta   90.00
_cell.angle_gamma   90.00
#
_symmetry.space_group_name_H-M   'P 1'
#
loop_
_entity.id
_entity.type
_entity.pdbx_description
1 polymer ?
#
loop_
_entity_poly.entity_id
_entity_poly.type
_entity_poly.pdbx_seq_one_letter_code
_entity_poly.pdbx_strand_id
1 'polypeptide(L)'
;MLVYFSLLGILLNNNDVLRRLRYTFNFNDKQMMALFISAGMTTTREQVSQWLKKDNDSDFVACTDVELASFLNGFINERRGKKAGPQAAAEKRLSNNIILTKLKIALNLKAEELIDLLNSVDFRLSKPELSAFSRKTDHKHYRECKDQVLRNLLQAIDKKYHVARTEKFKKDEQVNKSSEHKHSETKSFGKPKSQTSQKVIEPYVEGARPNASAIYVNPNNDKPSKEKSSSKTLKLRPEDIYKQPNK
;
A
#
# COMPACT_ATOMS: atom_id res chain seq x y z
N MET A 1 27.48 -16.69 -11.32
CA MET A 1 28.37 -15.50 -11.31
C MET A 1 27.68 -14.46 -10.41
N LEU A 2 28.03 -14.47 -9.12
CA LEU A 2 27.47 -13.57 -8.11
C LEU A 2 28.09 -12.20 -8.30
N VAL A 3 27.28 -11.24 -8.80
CA VAL A 3 27.68 -9.84 -8.81
C VAL A 3 27.66 -9.36 -7.36
N TYR A 4 28.79 -9.44 -6.68
CA TYR A 4 29.06 -8.71 -5.45
C TYR A 4 29.01 -7.22 -5.83
N PHE A 5 27.84 -6.60 -5.65
CA PHE A 5 27.76 -5.16 -5.60
C PHE A 5 28.51 -4.73 -4.34
N SER A 6 29.77 -4.40 -4.53
CA SER A 6 30.59 -3.67 -3.56
C SER A 6 29.93 -2.32 -3.31
N LEU A 7 29.01 -2.29 -2.35
CA LEU A 7 28.29 -1.07 -1.92
C LEU A 7 29.16 -0.35 -0.87
N LEU A 8 30.38 0.03 -1.27
CA LEU A 8 31.21 0.94 -0.48
C LEU A 8 30.54 2.33 -0.51
N GLY A 9 29.98 2.75 0.62
CA GLY A 9 29.90 4.17 0.97
C GLY A 9 28.71 4.98 0.49
N ILE A 10 27.70 4.43 -0.18
CA ILE A 10 26.50 5.21 -0.48
C ILE A 10 25.63 5.30 0.77
N LEU A 11 25.44 6.51 1.29
CA LEU A 11 24.54 6.78 2.41
C LEU A 11 23.13 6.31 2.04
N LEU A 12 22.44 5.60 2.96
CA LEU A 12 21.06 5.17 2.75
C LEU A 12 20.13 6.37 2.90
N ASN A 13 19.53 6.81 1.80
CA ASN A 13 18.57 7.92 1.83
C ASN A 13 17.12 7.43 1.99
N ASN A 14 16.21 8.36 2.29
CA ASN A 14 14.79 8.06 2.48
C ASN A 14 14.13 7.51 1.21
N ASN A 15 14.57 7.99 0.04
CA ASN A 15 14.07 7.52 -1.26
C ASN A 15 14.42 6.05 -1.48
N ASP A 16 15.62 5.61 -1.06
CA ASP A 16 16.04 4.20 -1.15
C ASP A 16 15.15 3.30 -0.30
N VAL A 17 14.84 3.72 0.92
CA VAL A 17 13.93 2.98 1.81
C VAL A 17 12.55 2.89 1.18
N LEU A 18 12.02 4.01 0.67
CA LEU A 18 10.70 4.08 0.05
C LEU A 18 10.63 3.18 -1.21
N ARG A 19 11.62 3.29 -2.11
CA ARG A 19 11.73 2.46 -3.33
C ARG A 19 11.77 0.98 -3.00
N ARG A 20 12.56 0.61 -1.99
CA ARG A 20 12.72 -0.79 -1.60
C ARG A 20 11.43 -1.37 -1.02
N LEU A 21 10.75 -0.64 -0.14
CA LEU A 21 9.47 -1.07 0.42
C LEU A 21 8.38 -1.19 -0.66
N ARG A 22 8.30 -0.23 -1.59
CA ARG A 22 7.40 -0.33 -2.74
C ARG A 22 7.63 -1.61 -3.51
N TYR A 23 8.90 -1.91 -3.85
CA TYR A 23 9.27 -3.11 -4.60
C TYR A 23 8.93 -4.39 -3.84
N THR A 24 9.37 -4.49 -2.58
CA THR A 24 9.19 -5.68 -1.73
C THR A 24 7.72 -6.06 -1.58
N PHE A 25 6.84 -5.08 -1.36
CA PHE A 25 5.41 -5.31 -1.13
C PHE A 25 4.56 -5.13 -2.40
N ASN A 26 5.19 -4.85 -3.53
CA ASN A 26 4.53 -4.64 -4.82
C ASN A 26 3.40 -3.59 -4.77
N PHE A 27 3.64 -2.48 -4.07
CA PHE A 27 2.67 -1.40 -4.02
C PHE A 27 2.58 -0.69 -5.36
N ASN A 28 1.36 -0.52 -5.86
CA ASN A 28 1.08 0.39 -6.97
C ASN A 28 0.93 1.84 -6.46
N ASP A 29 0.88 2.81 -7.38
CA ASP A 29 0.80 4.24 -7.01
C ASP A 29 -0.43 4.56 -6.16
N LYS A 30 -1.59 3.94 -6.46
CA LYS A 30 -2.82 4.14 -5.67
C LYS A 30 -2.66 3.65 -4.24
N GLN A 31 -2.02 2.50 -4.05
CA GLN A 31 -1.73 1.96 -2.72
C GLN A 31 -0.72 2.83 -1.98
N MET A 32 0.34 3.30 -2.66
CA MET A 32 1.29 4.24 -2.05
C MET A 32 0.57 5.50 -1.54
N MET A 33 -0.26 6.14 -2.37
CA MET A 33 -1.05 7.30 -1.96
C MET A 33 -1.99 6.98 -0.79
N ALA A 34 -2.67 5.83 -0.81
CA ALA A 34 -3.56 5.40 0.26
C ALA A 34 -2.83 5.24 1.60
N LEU A 35 -1.57 4.76 1.59
CA LEU A 35 -0.74 4.69 2.80
C LEU A 35 -0.49 6.08 3.39
N PHE A 36 -0.09 7.06 2.58
CA PHE A 36 0.10 8.44 3.04
C PHE A 36 -1.20 9.04 3.61
N ILE A 37 -2.32 8.88 2.89
CA ILE A 37 -3.63 9.38 3.30
C ILE A 37 -4.09 8.74 4.62
N SER A 38 -3.84 7.45 4.82
CA SER A 38 -4.20 6.75 6.06
C SER A 38 -3.47 7.30 7.28
N ALA A 39 -2.27 7.86 7.07
CA ALA A 39 -1.48 8.57 8.09
C ALA A 39 -1.83 10.07 8.23
N GLY A 40 -2.81 10.57 7.45
CA GLY A 40 -3.22 11.97 7.49
C GLY A 40 -2.42 12.91 6.57
N MET A 41 -1.59 12.38 5.67
CA MET A 41 -0.82 13.16 4.71
C MET A 41 -1.41 12.99 3.30
N THR A 42 -1.86 14.08 2.70
CA THR A 42 -2.34 14.09 1.31
C THR A 42 -1.15 14.14 0.35
N THR A 43 -1.12 13.27 -0.64
CA THR A 43 -0.07 13.22 -1.67
C THR A 43 -0.67 13.06 -3.05
N THR A 44 0.01 13.59 -4.06
CA THR A 44 -0.34 13.39 -5.47
C THR A 44 0.43 12.21 -6.07
N ARG A 45 -0.07 11.67 -7.18
CA ARG A 45 0.62 10.62 -7.92
C ARG A 45 1.99 11.09 -8.42
N GLU A 46 2.08 12.34 -8.81
CA GLU A 46 3.31 12.97 -9.30
C GLU A 46 4.36 13.04 -8.21
N GLN A 47 4.01 13.51 -7.01
CA GLN A 47 4.92 13.51 -5.85
C GLN A 47 5.44 12.11 -5.53
N VAL A 48 4.57 11.11 -5.46
CA VAL A 48 4.98 9.73 -5.23
C VAL A 48 5.93 9.25 -6.33
N SER A 49 5.63 9.57 -7.60
CA SER A 49 6.48 9.22 -8.73
C SER A 49 7.86 9.87 -8.63
N GLN A 50 7.94 11.16 -8.28
CA GLN A 50 9.19 11.91 -8.12
C GLN A 50 10.08 11.35 -7.01
N TRP A 51 9.50 10.97 -5.86
CA TRP A 51 10.26 10.31 -4.77
C TRP A 51 10.81 8.94 -5.14
N LEU A 52 10.20 8.28 -6.12
CA LEU A 52 10.61 6.94 -6.55
C LEU A 52 11.64 6.96 -7.68
N LYS A 53 11.88 8.11 -8.28
CA LYS A 53 12.89 8.28 -9.33
C LYS A 53 14.31 8.07 -8.77
N LYS A 54 15.23 7.74 -9.66
CA LYS A 54 16.68 7.61 -9.31
C LYS A 54 17.27 8.99 -9.08
N ASP A 55 18.31 9.05 -8.27
CA ASP A 55 18.97 10.29 -7.87
C ASP A 55 19.56 11.09 -9.07
N ASN A 56 19.78 10.45 -10.21
CA ASN A 56 20.27 11.09 -11.46
C ASN A 56 19.14 11.53 -12.41
N ASP A 57 17.87 11.33 -12.04
CA ASP A 57 16.72 11.74 -12.86
C ASP A 57 16.46 13.24 -12.65
N SER A 58 16.16 13.99 -13.72
CA SER A 58 15.86 15.44 -13.65
C SER A 58 14.67 15.80 -12.77
N ASP A 59 13.70 14.88 -12.65
CA ASP A 59 12.50 15.09 -11.86
C ASP A 59 12.59 14.40 -10.48
N PHE A 60 13.79 14.01 -10.06
CA PHE A 60 14.00 13.45 -8.73
C PHE A 60 13.71 14.50 -7.66
N VAL A 61 12.94 14.11 -6.66
CA VAL A 61 12.69 14.90 -5.46
C VAL A 61 13.12 14.08 -4.24
N ALA A 62 13.90 14.71 -3.37
CA ALA A 62 14.30 14.07 -2.12
C ALA A 62 13.09 13.90 -1.18
N CYS A 63 12.87 12.67 -0.72
CA CYS A 63 11.85 12.35 0.28
C CYS A 63 12.34 12.79 1.66
N THR A 64 11.61 13.68 2.30
CA THR A 64 11.94 14.20 3.63
C THR A 64 11.67 13.16 4.73
N ASP A 65 12.22 13.39 5.92
CA ASP A 65 11.96 12.54 7.09
C ASP A 65 10.48 12.46 7.45
N VAL A 66 9.77 13.59 7.33
CA VAL A 66 8.32 13.66 7.62
C VAL A 66 7.52 12.83 6.60
N GLU A 67 7.88 12.88 5.34
CA GLU A 67 7.22 12.11 4.28
C GLU A 67 7.44 10.60 4.47
N LEU A 68 8.69 10.17 4.67
CA LEU A 68 8.96 8.76 4.94
C LEU A 68 8.31 8.28 6.25
N ALA A 69 8.32 9.11 7.32
CA ALA A 69 7.65 8.79 8.58
C ALA A 69 6.14 8.63 8.40
N SER A 70 5.51 9.51 7.60
CA SER A 70 4.07 9.41 7.24
C SER A 70 3.78 8.12 6.48
N PHE A 71 4.60 7.79 5.48
CA PHE A 71 4.48 6.52 4.76
C PHE A 71 4.55 5.31 5.69
N LEU A 72 5.53 5.28 6.58
CA LEU A 72 5.71 4.18 7.53
C LEU A 72 4.55 4.09 8.53
N ASN A 73 3.98 5.22 8.99
CA ASN A 73 2.78 5.24 9.82
C ASN A 73 1.58 4.67 9.06
N GLY A 74 1.41 5.04 7.78
CA GLY A 74 0.40 4.48 6.92
C GLY A 74 0.59 2.99 6.69
N PHE A 75 1.82 2.53 6.53
CA PHE A 75 2.13 1.11 6.40
C PHE A 75 1.80 0.32 7.68
N ILE A 76 2.02 0.92 8.86
CA ILE A 76 1.56 0.33 10.14
C ILE A 76 0.03 0.22 10.15
N ASN A 77 -0.69 1.28 9.75
CA ASN A 77 -2.15 1.29 9.70
C ASN A 77 -2.70 0.21 8.77
N GLU A 78 -2.09 0.03 7.61
CA GLU A 78 -2.49 -1.01 6.63
C GLU A 78 -2.29 -2.42 7.18
N ARG A 79 -1.17 -2.66 7.87
CA ARG A 79 -0.80 -3.99 8.36
C ARG A 79 -1.42 -4.37 9.70
N ARG A 80 -1.66 -3.37 10.56
CA ARG A 80 -2.10 -3.56 11.96
C ARG A 80 -3.53 -3.10 12.20
N GLY A 81 -4.14 -2.44 11.22
CA GLY A 81 -5.40 -1.74 11.37
C GLY A 81 -5.21 -0.32 11.91
N LYS A 82 -6.03 0.60 11.41
CA LYS A 82 -6.05 1.99 11.84
C LYS A 82 -6.70 2.10 13.21
N LYS A 83 -6.01 2.69 14.17
CA LYS A 83 -6.57 2.95 15.50
C LYS A 83 -7.66 4.00 15.44
N ALA A 84 -8.71 3.83 16.25
CA ALA A 84 -9.69 4.88 16.47
C ALA A 84 -9.03 6.07 17.20
N GLY A 85 -9.34 7.29 16.76
CA GLY A 85 -8.78 8.52 17.36
C GLY A 85 -7.65 9.14 16.54
N PRO A 86 -6.91 10.10 17.15
CA PRO A 86 -5.86 10.84 16.45
C PRO A 86 -4.74 9.89 16.00
N GLN A 87 -4.30 10.05 14.75
CA GLN A 87 -3.20 9.27 14.20
C GLN A 87 -1.86 9.74 14.79
N ALA A 88 -0.89 8.81 14.83
CA ALA A 88 0.46 9.16 15.25
C ALA A 88 1.04 10.24 14.33
N ALA A 89 1.50 11.34 14.90
CA ALA A 89 2.17 12.39 14.16
C ALA A 89 3.45 11.84 13.51
N ALA A 90 3.77 12.31 12.31
CA ALA A 90 5.02 11.99 11.64
C ALA A 90 6.20 12.64 12.38
N GLU A 91 7.28 11.89 12.54
CA GLU A 91 8.49 12.39 13.18
C GLU A 91 9.18 13.42 12.28
N LYS A 92 9.57 14.57 12.86
CA LYS A 92 10.32 15.63 12.16
C LYS A 92 11.75 15.21 11.78
N ARG A 93 12.33 14.29 12.56
CA ARG A 93 13.63 13.65 12.29
C ARG A 93 13.47 12.16 12.39
N LEU A 94 13.89 11.47 11.34
CA LEU A 94 13.71 10.03 11.19
C LEU A 94 15.07 9.32 11.21
N SER A 95 15.43 8.78 12.37
CA SER A 95 16.64 7.96 12.49
C SER A 95 16.40 6.52 12.02
N ASN A 96 17.46 5.80 11.66
CA ASN A 96 17.40 4.39 11.32
C ASN A 96 16.78 3.53 12.44
N ASN A 97 16.96 3.92 13.71
CA ASN A 97 16.34 3.28 14.87
C ASN A 97 14.81 3.37 14.79
N ILE A 98 14.29 4.54 14.41
CA ILE A 98 12.84 4.75 14.27
C ILE A 98 12.30 3.96 13.08
N ILE A 99 13.00 3.98 11.93
CA ILE A 99 12.62 3.20 10.74
C ILE A 99 12.57 1.70 11.09
N LEU A 100 13.61 1.17 11.72
CA LEU A 100 13.67 -0.22 12.17
C LEU A 100 12.50 -0.57 13.08
N THR A 101 12.20 0.30 14.05
CA THR A 101 11.10 0.10 15.00
C THR A 101 9.74 0.11 14.30
N LYS A 102 9.51 1.05 13.37
CA LYS A 102 8.28 1.13 12.59
C LYS A 102 8.09 -0.10 11.69
N LEU A 103 9.15 -0.57 11.03
CA LEU A 103 9.10 -1.79 10.22
C LEU A 103 8.81 -3.03 11.08
N LYS A 104 9.45 -3.14 12.24
CA LYS A 104 9.17 -4.20 13.22
C LYS A 104 7.69 -4.20 13.63
N ILE A 105 7.11 -3.03 13.91
CA ILE A 105 5.69 -2.89 14.28
C ILE A 105 4.79 -3.26 13.10
N ALA A 106 5.03 -2.69 11.91
CA ALA A 106 4.22 -2.93 10.73
C ALA A 106 4.15 -4.42 10.35
N LEU A 107 5.29 -5.11 10.44
CA LEU A 107 5.41 -6.52 10.09
C LEU A 107 5.10 -7.47 11.25
N ASN A 108 4.74 -6.94 12.42
CA ASN A 108 4.44 -7.70 13.64
C ASN A 108 5.57 -8.66 14.05
N LEU A 109 6.82 -8.24 13.88
CA LEU A 109 7.97 -9.08 14.17
C LEU A 109 8.31 -9.04 15.68
N LYS A 110 8.48 -10.23 16.27
CA LYS A 110 9.10 -10.36 17.59
C LYS A 110 10.60 -10.11 17.49
N ALA A 111 11.28 -9.97 18.64
CA ALA A 111 12.73 -9.73 18.66
C ALA A 111 13.50 -10.92 18.05
N GLU A 112 13.09 -12.13 18.37
CA GLU A 112 13.67 -13.38 17.85
C GLU A 112 13.48 -13.48 16.34
N GLU A 113 12.27 -13.25 15.85
CA GLU A 113 11.95 -13.31 14.42
C GLU A 113 12.73 -12.28 13.59
N LEU A 114 13.03 -11.10 14.18
CA LEU A 114 13.83 -10.09 13.53
C LEU A 114 15.31 -10.50 13.47
N ILE A 115 15.82 -11.16 14.53
CA ILE A 115 17.18 -11.71 14.54
C ILE A 115 17.30 -12.84 13.52
N ASP A 116 16.34 -13.75 13.46
CA ASP A 116 16.31 -14.84 12.48
C ASP A 116 16.23 -14.32 11.04
N LEU A 117 15.45 -13.25 10.84
CA LEU A 117 15.35 -12.57 9.56
C LEU A 117 16.70 -12.00 9.13
N LEU A 118 17.45 -11.34 10.02
CA LEU A 118 18.78 -10.83 9.74
C LEU A 118 19.79 -11.95 9.50
N ASN A 119 19.72 -13.04 10.25
CA ASN A 119 20.55 -14.23 10.04
C ASN A 119 20.35 -14.83 8.64
N SER A 120 19.16 -14.71 8.04
CA SER A 120 18.89 -15.22 6.69
C SER A 120 19.70 -14.50 5.58
N VAL A 121 20.29 -13.35 5.88
CA VAL A 121 21.17 -12.58 5.00
C VAL A 121 22.61 -12.50 5.55
N ASP A 122 22.99 -13.47 6.36
CA ASP A 122 24.32 -13.61 6.97
C ASP A 122 24.73 -12.43 7.87
N PHE A 123 23.74 -11.70 8.41
CA PHE A 123 23.98 -10.60 9.34
C PHE A 123 23.58 -11.00 10.75
N ARG A 124 24.56 -11.19 11.62
CA ARG A 124 24.35 -11.57 13.00
C ARG A 124 24.13 -10.36 13.89
N LEU A 125 23.03 -10.35 14.62
CA LEU A 125 22.69 -9.35 15.63
C LEU A 125 22.25 -10.04 16.90
N SER A 126 22.80 -9.62 18.05
CA SER A 126 22.42 -10.17 19.35
C SER A 126 21.16 -9.50 19.91
N LYS A 127 20.42 -10.18 20.80
CA LYS A 127 19.26 -9.59 21.51
C LYS A 127 19.59 -8.30 22.27
N PRO A 128 20.71 -8.20 23.01
CA PRO A 128 21.11 -6.94 23.67
C PRO A 128 21.32 -5.77 22.70
N GLU A 129 21.95 -6.02 21.53
CA GLU A 129 22.15 -4.99 20.51
C GLU A 129 20.82 -4.53 19.90
N LEU A 130 19.95 -5.46 19.56
CA LEU A 130 18.61 -5.12 19.06
C LEU A 130 17.81 -4.32 20.10
N SER A 131 17.89 -4.71 21.39
CA SER A 131 17.28 -3.96 22.48
C SER A 131 17.85 -2.54 22.60
N ALA A 132 19.16 -2.37 22.39
CA ALA A 132 19.83 -1.08 22.44
C ALA A 132 19.33 -0.10 21.38
N PHE A 133 18.96 -0.58 20.18
CA PHE A 133 18.37 0.25 19.11
C PHE A 133 16.96 0.77 19.45
N SER A 134 16.22 0.07 20.31
CA SER A 134 14.84 0.46 20.69
C SER A 134 14.77 1.36 21.92
N ARG A 135 15.89 1.71 22.52
CA ARG A 135 15.94 2.57 23.71
C ARG A 135 15.88 4.05 23.32
N LYS A 136 15.51 4.89 24.29
CA LYS A 136 15.57 6.34 24.11
C LYS A 136 17.02 6.80 23.97
N THR A 137 17.25 7.85 23.22
CA THR A 137 18.58 8.43 22.96
C THR A 137 19.36 8.77 24.22
N ASP A 138 18.67 9.19 25.28
CA ASP A 138 19.25 9.56 26.57
C ASP A 138 19.63 8.34 27.44
N HIS A 139 19.30 7.14 27.03
CA HIS A 139 19.56 5.95 27.81
C HIS A 139 21.03 5.51 27.65
N LYS A 140 21.73 5.23 28.75
CA LYS A 140 23.16 4.84 28.80
C LYS A 140 23.54 3.67 27.86
N HIS A 141 22.59 2.81 27.55
CA HIS A 141 22.78 1.66 26.63
C HIS A 141 22.11 1.87 25.28
N TYR A 142 21.76 3.10 24.91
CA TYR A 142 21.31 3.40 23.56
C TYR A 142 22.45 3.19 22.58
N ARG A 143 22.10 2.63 21.42
CA ARG A 143 23.02 2.54 20.28
C ARG A 143 22.30 3.01 19.02
N GLU A 144 23.03 3.72 18.20
CA GLU A 144 22.58 4.14 16.90
C GLU A 144 22.57 2.97 15.92
N CYS A 145 21.46 2.79 15.21
CA CYS A 145 21.33 1.83 14.15
C CYS A 145 22.01 2.37 12.89
N LYS A 146 23.16 1.82 12.53
CA LYS A 146 23.91 2.24 11.35
C LYS A 146 23.20 1.80 10.06
N ASP A 147 23.46 2.50 8.96
CA ASP A 147 22.88 2.23 7.63
C ASP A 147 23.01 0.76 7.20
N GLN A 148 24.13 0.12 7.53
CA GLN A 148 24.37 -1.27 7.16
C GLN A 148 23.34 -2.22 7.83
N VAL A 149 22.98 -1.95 9.08
CA VAL A 149 21.94 -2.74 9.79
C VAL A 149 20.59 -2.59 9.09
N LEU A 150 20.21 -1.36 8.75
CA LEU A 150 18.95 -1.09 8.07
C LEU A 150 18.94 -1.66 6.64
N ARG A 151 20.05 -1.60 5.90
CA ARG A 151 20.17 -2.23 4.58
C ARG A 151 19.99 -3.73 4.64
N ASN A 152 20.65 -4.39 5.59
CA ASN A 152 20.51 -5.84 5.79
C ASN A 152 19.09 -6.21 6.19
N LEU A 153 18.45 -5.41 7.06
CA LEU A 153 17.04 -5.61 7.40
C LEU A 153 16.12 -5.50 6.18
N LEU A 154 16.27 -4.46 5.37
CA LEU A 154 15.48 -4.28 4.15
C LEU A 154 15.72 -5.42 3.15
N GLN A 155 16.95 -5.91 3.03
CA GLN A 155 17.28 -7.07 2.20
C GLN A 155 16.62 -8.35 2.70
N ALA A 156 16.64 -8.57 4.01
CA ALA A 156 16.03 -9.73 4.64
C ALA A 156 14.50 -9.72 4.52
N ILE A 157 13.88 -8.54 4.67
CA ILE A 157 12.46 -8.33 4.43
C ILE A 157 12.12 -8.65 2.97
N ASP A 158 12.92 -8.15 2.02
CA ASP A 158 12.72 -8.42 0.59
C ASP A 158 12.78 -9.92 0.31
N LYS A 159 13.81 -10.61 0.78
CA LYS A 159 13.96 -12.06 0.64
C LYS A 159 12.73 -12.83 1.15
N LYS A 160 12.21 -12.47 2.32
CA LYS A 160 11.06 -13.14 2.95
C LYS A 160 9.74 -12.88 2.22
N TYR A 161 9.47 -11.61 1.90
CA TYR A 161 8.15 -11.21 1.39
C TYR A 161 8.05 -11.26 -0.13
N HIS A 162 9.16 -11.08 -0.83
CA HIS A 162 9.20 -11.22 -2.29
C HIS A 162 8.94 -12.67 -2.74
N VAL A 163 9.52 -13.65 -2.06
CA VAL A 163 9.30 -15.09 -2.34
C VAL A 163 7.83 -15.46 -2.12
N ALA A 164 7.23 -15.04 -1.01
CA ALA A 164 5.82 -15.28 -0.72
C ALA A 164 4.88 -14.66 -1.79
N ARG A 165 5.30 -13.57 -2.43
CA ARG A 165 4.56 -12.94 -3.53
C ARG A 165 4.60 -13.78 -4.80
N THR A 166 5.76 -14.30 -5.20
CA THR A 166 5.90 -15.14 -6.40
C THR A 166 5.10 -16.43 -6.30
N GLU A 167 4.98 -17.00 -5.12
CA GLU A 167 4.15 -18.20 -4.86
C GLU A 167 2.65 -17.90 -4.98
N LYS A 168 2.19 -16.73 -4.53
CA LYS A 168 0.79 -16.30 -4.70
C LYS A 168 0.43 -16.13 -6.17
N PHE A 169 1.27 -15.46 -6.96
CA PHE A 169 1.01 -15.30 -8.39
C PHE A 169 0.92 -16.65 -9.13
N LYS A 170 1.78 -17.61 -8.79
CA LYS A 170 1.71 -18.96 -9.38
C LYS A 170 0.42 -19.69 -9.01
N LYS A 171 -0.09 -19.50 -7.79
CA LYS A 171 -1.37 -20.06 -7.34
C LYS A 171 -2.56 -19.43 -8.07
N ASP A 172 -2.57 -18.11 -8.21
CA ASP A 172 -3.64 -17.37 -8.89
C ASP A 172 -3.69 -17.68 -10.40
N GLU A 173 -2.53 -17.84 -11.05
CA GLU A 173 -2.46 -18.32 -12.44
C GLU A 173 -2.97 -19.76 -12.62
N GLN A 174 -2.70 -20.65 -11.68
CA GLN A 174 -3.22 -22.02 -11.72
C GLN A 174 -4.73 -22.08 -11.51
N VAL A 175 -5.29 -21.24 -10.64
CA VAL A 175 -6.74 -21.14 -10.42
C VAL A 175 -7.45 -20.58 -11.64
N ASN A 176 -6.89 -19.55 -12.31
CA ASN A 176 -7.46 -18.99 -13.53
C ASN A 176 -7.41 -19.98 -14.72
N LYS A 177 -6.31 -20.70 -14.89
CA LYS A 177 -6.20 -21.73 -15.94
C LYS A 177 -7.16 -22.90 -15.73
N SER A 178 -7.53 -23.23 -14.50
CA SER A 178 -8.51 -24.27 -14.19
C SER A 178 -9.97 -23.82 -14.39
N SER A 179 -10.25 -22.52 -14.38
CA SER A 179 -11.59 -21.97 -14.66
C SER A 179 -11.87 -21.78 -16.15
N GLU A 180 -10.85 -21.54 -16.97
CA GLU A 180 -11.01 -21.41 -18.42
C GLU A 180 -11.28 -22.76 -19.12
N HIS A 181 -10.83 -23.88 -18.55
CA HIS A 181 -11.06 -25.22 -19.14
C HIS A 181 -12.46 -25.82 -18.90
N LYS A 182 -13.32 -25.16 -18.09
CA LYS A 182 -14.69 -25.64 -17.84
C LYS A 182 -15.78 -24.99 -18.68
N HIS A 183 -15.45 -24.12 -19.64
CA HIS A 183 -16.45 -23.40 -20.44
C HIS A 183 -16.41 -23.70 -21.95
N SER A 184 -15.72 -24.75 -22.39
CA SER A 184 -15.62 -25.11 -23.81
C SER A 184 -16.24 -26.45 -24.20
N GLU A 185 -17.30 -26.89 -23.53
CA GLU A 185 -18.14 -27.98 -24.05
C GLU A 185 -19.61 -27.59 -23.92
N THR A 186 -20.16 -26.95 -24.97
CA THR A 186 -21.50 -27.29 -25.51
C THR A 186 -21.82 -26.43 -26.73
N LYS A 187 -22.14 -27.18 -27.80
CA LYS A 187 -23.04 -26.90 -28.92
C LYS A 187 -22.53 -26.11 -30.13
N SER A 188 -22.09 -26.93 -31.10
CA SER A 188 -22.18 -26.64 -32.53
C SER A 188 -23.66 -26.49 -32.95
N PHE A 189 -24.04 -25.36 -33.52
CA PHE A 189 -25.20 -25.25 -34.40
C PHE A 189 -24.97 -24.26 -35.53
N GLY A 190 -25.05 -24.79 -36.74
CA GLY A 190 -25.55 -24.27 -38.00
C GLY A 190 -25.14 -22.88 -38.50
N LYS A 191 -24.34 -22.83 -39.55
CA LYS A 191 -24.28 -21.70 -40.49
C LYS A 191 -25.59 -21.51 -41.24
N PRO A 192 -26.00 -20.28 -41.56
CA PRO A 192 -26.46 -20.00 -42.91
C PRO A 192 -25.64 -18.91 -43.62
N LYS A 193 -25.67 -19.03 -44.93
CA LYS A 193 -24.91 -18.31 -45.96
C LYS A 193 -25.30 -16.84 -46.11
N SER A 194 -24.26 -16.08 -46.43
CA SER A 194 -24.15 -14.93 -47.36
C SER A 194 -25.41 -14.18 -47.81
N GLN A 195 -25.38 -12.84 -47.70
CA GLN A 195 -25.67 -11.96 -48.84
C GLN A 195 -24.96 -10.60 -48.67
N THR A 196 -24.23 -10.26 -49.72
CA THR A 196 -23.52 -9.04 -50.01
C THR A 196 -24.51 -7.89 -50.21
N SER A 197 -24.27 -6.73 -49.58
CA SER A 197 -24.77 -5.44 -50.12
C SER A 197 -23.79 -4.34 -49.77
N GLN A 198 -23.17 -3.85 -50.82
CA GLN A 198 -22.37 -2.61 -50.86
C GLN A 198 -23.25 -1.43 -50.48
N LYS A 199 -22.76 -0.53 -49.64
CA LYS A 199 -23.30 0.82 -49.55
C LYS A 199 -22.18 1.83 -49.47
N VAL A 200 -22.21 2.62 -50.49
CA VAL A 200 -21.54 3.85 -50.88
C VAL A 200 -21.17 4.79 -49.75
N ILE A 201 -19.95 5.32 -49.86
CA ILE A 201 -19.38 6.40 -49.07
C ILE A 201 -19.85 7.72 -49.64
N GLU A 202 -20.43 8.61 -48.85
CA GLU A 202 -20.56 10.03 -49.17
C GLU A 202 -19.97 10.92 -48.04
N PRO A 203 -19.51 12.13 -48.34
CA PRO A 203 -18.52 12.85 -47.56
C PRO A 203 -19.11 13.73 -46.44
N TYR A 204 -18.29 13.88 -45.42
CA TYR A 204 -18.45 14.70 -44.23
C TYR A 204 -18.60 16.21 -44.56
N VAL A 205 -19.65 16.82 -44.05
CA VAL A 205 -19.82 18.28 -44.01
C VAL A 205 -19.81 18.73 -42.54
N GLU A 206 -18.90 19.67 -42.28
CA GLU A 206 -18.66 20.33 -41.02
C GLU A 206 -19.79 21.31 -40.67
N GLY A 207 -20.34 21.25 -39.47
CA GLY A 207 -21.26 22.30 -39.01
C GLY A 207 -22.09 21.94 -37.78
N ALA A 208 -21.86 22.72 -36.72
CA ALA A 208 -22.77 22.98 -35.57
C ALA A 208 -22.80 21.96 -34.42
N ARG A 209 -22.26 22.44 -33.27
CA ARG A 209 -22.58 21.93 -31.91
C ARG A 209 -24.03 22.25 -31.55
N PRO A 210 -24.72 21.40 -30.83
CA PRO A 210 -25.48 21.88 -29.69
C PRO A 210 -25.16 21.15 -28.38
N ASN A 211 -25.29 21.90 -27.31
CA ASN A 211 -25.27 21.59 -25.91
C ASN A 211 -26.25 20.51 -25.49
N ALA A 212 -25.94 19.99 -24.29
CA ALA A 212 -26.81 19.45 -23.27
C ALA A 212 -26.76 17.92 -23.06
N SER A 213 -26.16 17.58 -21.96
CA SER A 213 -26.48 16.51 -20.98
C SER A 213 -27.68 15.61 -21.35
N ALA A 214 -27.38 14.43 -21.82
CA ALA A 214 -28.34 13.32 -21.78
C ALA A 214 -27.85 12.31 -20.73
N ILE A 215 -28.55 12.26 -19.61
CA ILE A 215 -28.40 11.26 -18.58
C ILE A 215 -28.91 9.94 -19.18
N TYR A 216 -28.01 8.94 -19.26
CA TYR A 216 -28.38 7.59 -19.68
C TYR A 216 -29.25 6.94 -18.58
N VAL A 217 -30.52 6.68 -18.86
CA VAL A 217 -31.43 5.93 -18.00
C VAL A 217 -31.44 4.47 -18.47
N ASN A 218 -31.07 3.56 -17.57
CA ASN A 218 -31.05 2.12 -17.83
C ASN A 218 -32.48 1.56 -17.80
N PRO A 219 -32.99 0.94 -18.89
CA PRO A 219 -34.40 0.49 -18.96
C PRO A 219 -34.73 -0.80 -18.20
N ASN A 220 -33.80 -1.37 -17.41
CA ASN A 220 -34.01 -2.64 -16.69
C ASN A 220 -34.19 -2.51 -15.18
N ASN A 221 -34.59 -1.35 -14.63
CA ASN A 221 -34.70 -1.14 -13.19
C ASN A 221 -36.15 -1.01 -12.70
N ASP A 222 -37.07 -1.86 -13.18
CA ASP A 222 -38.40 -1.99 -12.63
C ASP A 222 -38.49 -3.26 -11.77
N LYS A 223 -38.08 -3.14 -10.49
CA LYS A 223 -38.52 -4.04 -9.42
C LYS A 223 -39.02 -3.21 -8.27
N PRO A 224 -40.26 -3.46 -7.76
CA PRO A 224 -40.84 -2.67 -6.68
C PRO A 224 -40.09 -2.92 -5.38
N SER A 225 -39.68 -1.83 -4.75
CA SER A 225 -39.02 -1.83 -3.45
C SER A 225 -40.03 -2.17 -2.35
N LYS A 226 -39.75 -3.25 -1.60
CA LYS A 226 -40.46 -3.56 -0.34
C LYS A 226 -40.15 -2.48 0.69
N GLU A 227 -41.20 -1.96 1.31
CA GLU A 227 -41.19 -1.00 2.41
C GLU A 227 -40.29 -1.47 3.55
N LYS A 228 -39.33 -0.63 3.94
CA LYS A 228 -38.51 -0.83 5.14
C LYS A 228 -39.27 -0.26 6.35
N SER A 229 -39.52 -1.14 7.31
CA SER A 229 -40.01 -0.84 8.63
C SER A 229 -39.24 0.29 9.33
N SER A 230 -40.01 1.19 9.95
CA SER A 230 -39.54 2.33 10.73
C SER A 230 -38.59 1.94 11.85
N SER A 231 -37.36 2.47 11.80
CA SER A 231 -36.42 2.45 12.92
C SER A 231 -36.97 3.35 14.03
N LYS A 232 -37.19 2.79 15.22
CA LYS A 232 -37.56 3.51 16.43
C LYS A 232 -36.42 4.41 16.86
N THR A 233 -36.57 5.70 16.68
CA THR A 233 -35.69 6.73 17.24
C THR A 233 -35.88 6.80 18.75
N LEU A 234 -34.87 6.47 19.53
CA LEU A 234 -34.87 6.69 20.99
C LEU A 234 -34.86 8.20 21.25
N LYS A 235 -35.95 8.74 21.76
CA LYS A 235 -36.03 10.12 22.26
C LYS A 235 -35.53 10.12 23.71
N LEU A 236 -34.27 10.47 23.92
CA LEU A 236 -33.73 10.78 25.25
C LEU A 236 -34.26 12.17 25.68
N ARG A 237 -34.86 12.23 26.88
CA ARG A 237 -35.29 13.50 27.50
C ARG A 237 -34.09 14.17 28.14
N PRO A 238 -34.02 15.52 28.19
CA PRO A 238 -32.90 16.25 28.80
C PRO A 238 -32.65 15.91 30.27
N GLU A 239 -33.65 15.40 30.97
CA GLU A 239 -33.59 15.07 32.40
C GLU A 239 -32.83 13.77 32.71
N ASP A 240 -32.59 12.93 31.70
CA ASP A 240 -31.82 11.67 31.84
C ASP A 240 -30.30 11.83 31.77
N ILE A 241 -29.82 13.03 31.49
CA ILE A 241 -28.40 13.31 31.22
C ILE A 241 -27.64 13.81 32.47
N TYR A 242 -28.36 14.33 33.49
CA TYR A 242 -27.73 14.88 34.68
C TYR A 242 -28.30 14.25 35.97
N LYS A 243 -27.89 13.03 36.32
CA LYS A 243 -27.96 12.53 37.70
C LYS A 243 -26.68 12.90 38.44
N GLN A 244 -26.79 13.87 39.35
CA GLN A 244 -25.76 14.15 40.32
C GLN A 244 -25.64 12.99 41.33
N PRO A 245 -24.39 12.59 41.73
CA PRO A 245 -24.22 11.57 42.74
C PRO A 245 -24.61 12.15 44.10
N ASN A 246 -25.55 11.50 44.80
CA ASN A 246 -25.88 11.78 46.17
C ASN A 246 -24.68 11.56 47.09
N LYS A 247 -24.52 12.49 48.06
CA LYS A 247 -23.55 12.45 49.16
C LYS A 247 -23.69 11.20 50.00
#